data_94294fc3246cbcbea36e4afb900d65a2
#
_entry.id   94294fc3246cbcbea36e4afb900d65a2
#
_cell.length_a   1.000
_cell.length_b   1.000
_cell.length_c   1.000
_cell.angle_alpha   90.00
_cell.angle_beta   90.00
_cell.angle_gamma   90.00
#
_symmetry.space_group_name_H-M   'P 1'
#
loop_
_entity.id
_entity.type
_entity.pdbx_description
1 polymer ?
#
loop_
_entity_poly.entity_id
_entity_poly.type
_entity_poly.pdbx_seq_one_letter_code
_entity_poly.pdbx_strand_id
1 'polypeptide(L)'
;MDANLQFGDVAVFVNEQGKNTILELAPRVDELEPDVVEEILIRHEASGIRILAAPQRPEMAEKISADQFAKVLQFLQRMYAYVVVDTSSILTDVVLSTIDISDVIVLVTTQEIPAIKNARLFLDLLQTMGINKGKIVFAMNRYDKRIAITPERVSDNLKHEVSVTIPLDEKVVITAVNRGVPFMLDNKTQPVGRGIFSLAEGVRARLTLLESEDEMPVK
;
A
#
# COMPACT_ATOMS: atom_id res chain seq x y z
N MET A 1 3.73 3.12 6.17
CA MET A 1 5.13 3.40 5.76
C MET A 1 5.12 3.92 4.33
N ASP A 2 5.81 5.01 4.06
CA ASP A 2 5.90 5.61 2.74
C ASP A 2 7.16 5.11 2.02
N ALA A 3 6.97 4.36 0.93
CA ALA A 3 8.05 3.80 0.10
C ALA A 3 8.29 4.62 -1.18
N ASN A 4 7.53 5.69 -1.41
CA ASN A 4 7.85 6.67 -2.44
C ASN A 4 8.89 7.67 -1.90
N LEU A 5 10.14 7.22 -1.80
CA LEU A 5 11.20 7.95 -1.10
C LEU A 5 11.53 9.32 -1.68
N GLN A 6 11.24 9.57 -2.96
CA GLN A 6 11.53 10.86 -3.61
C GLN A 6 10.39 11.86 -3.47
N PHE A 7 9.15 11.40 -3.56
CA PHE A 7 7.95 12.25 -3.57
C PHE A 7 6.84 11.60 -2.75
N GLY A 8 7.15 11.28 -1.48
CA GLY A 8 6.19 10.67 -0.58
C GLY A 8 5.20 11.68 -0.03
N ASP A 9 3.92 11.34 -0.06
CA ASP A 9 2.82 12.23 0.28
C ASP A 9 1.95 11.73 1.44
N VAL A 10 2.26 10.56 2.04
CA VAL A 10 1.42 9.95 3.09
C VAL A 10 1.20 10.91 4.26
N ALA A 11 2.25 11.58 4.74
CA ALA A 11 2.13 12.54 5.82
C ALA A 11 1.31 13.79 5.41
N VAL A 12 1.43 14.23 4.16
CA VAL A 12 0.69 15.37 3.60
C VAL A 12 -0.82 15.07 3.55
N PHE A 13 -1.20 13.84 3.14
CA PHE A 13 -2.61 13.42 3.06
C PHE A 13 -3.33 13.38 4.40
N VAL A 14 -2.60 13.39 5.51
CA VAL A 14 -3.15 13.45 6.86
C VAL A 14 -2.80 14.76 7.57
N ASN A 15 -2.28 15.75 6.85
CA ASN A 15 -1.87 17.07 7.36
C ASN A 15 -0.89 16.99 8.53
N GLU A 16 0.01 16.01 8.50
CA GLU A 16 1.06 15.86 9.51
C GLU A 16 2.40 16.39 8.97
N GLN A 17 3.12 17.11 9.83
CA GLN A 17 4.45 17.64 9.54
C GLN A 17 5.45 17.08 10.55
N GLY A 18 5.91 15.87 10.30
CA GLY A 18 6.99 15.27 11.09
C GLY A 18 8.36 15.80 10.65
N LYS A 19 9.27 15.97 11.60
CA LYS A 19 10.69 16.25 11.31
C LYS A 19 11.46 14.98 10.99
N ASN A 20 11.03 13.86 11.58
CA ASN A 20 11.64 12.56 11.47
C ASN A 20 11.08 11.78 10.28
N THR A 21 11.93 11.02 9.63
CA THR A 21 11.64 10.23 8.44
C THR A 21 12.36 8.89 8.52
N ILE A 22 12.29 8.07 7.52
CA ILE A 22 13.06 6.83 7.45
C ILE A 22 14.60 7.06 7.51
N LEU A 23 15.08 8.28 7.21
CA LEU A 23 16.52 8.62 7.27
C LEU A 23 17.10 8.46 8.67
N GLU A 24 16.30 8.60 9.70
CA GLU A 24 16.74 8.45 11.09
C GLU A 24 16.87 6.97 11.49
N LEU A 25 16.14 6.06 10.80
CA LEU A 25 16.18 4.61 11.07
C LEU A 25 17.14 3.85 10.16
N ALA A 26 17.16 4.17 8.86
CA ALA A 26 17.90 3.42 7.86
C ALA A 26 19.40 3.24 8.15
N PRO A 27 20.15 4.24 8.67
CA PRO A 27 21.58 4.05 8.97
C PRO A 27 21.86 3.14 10.17
N ARG A 28 20.86 2.87 11.03
CA ARG A 28 21.02 2.10 12.28
C ARG A 28 20.12 0.85 12.32
N VAL A 29 19.84 0.26 11.17
CA VAL A 29 18.88 -0.86 11.05
C VAL A 29 19.24 -2.09 11.89
N ASP A 30 20.51 -2.27 12.21
CA ASP A 30 20.99 -3.40 13.02
C ASP A 30 20.89 -3.13 14.54
N GLU A 31 20.57 -1.89 14.95
CA GLU A 31 20.48 -1.42 16.34
C GLU A 31 19.10 -0.82 16.67
N LEU A 32 18.05 -1.22 15.92
CA LEU A 32 16.71 -0.69 16.14
C LEU A 32 16.12 -1.22 17.45
N GLU A 33 15.61 -0.31 18.26
CA GLU A 33 14.84 -0.59 19.46
C GLU A 33 13.41 -0.04 19.31
N PRO A 34 12.39 -0.69 19.89
CA PRO A 34 11.00 -0.25 19.77
C PRO A 34 10.77 1.21 20.19
N ASP A 35 11.37 1.64 21.29
CA ASP A 35 11.21 2.99 21.83
C ASP A 35 11.77 4.05 20.85
N VAL A 36 12.92 3.77 20.24
CA VAL A 36 13.54 4.65 19.24
C VAL A 36 12.66 4.77 18.00
N VAL A 37 12.08 3.65 17.56
CA VAL A 37 11.17 3.65 16.39
C VAL A 37 9.91 4.43 16.70
N GLU A 38 9.29 4.25 17.87
CA GLU A 38 8.10 5.00 18.28
C GLU A 38 8.32 6.52 18.36
N GLU A 39 9.50 6.99 18.78
CA GLU A 39 9.86 8.42 18.80
C GLU A 39 9.96 9.03 17.39
N ILE A 40 10.29 8.22 16.38
CA ILE A 40 10.46 8.67 15.00
C ILE A 40 9.14 8.65 14.24
N LEU A 41 8.24 7.72 14.58
CA LEU A 41 6.96 7.60 13.91
C LEU A 41 6.03 8.79 14.23
N ILE A 42 5.46 9.35 13.17
CA ILE A 42 4.44 10.39 13.32
C ILE A 42 3.14 9.73 13.77
N ARG A 43 2.56 10.23 14.85
CA ARG A 43 1.26 9.79 15.32
C ARG A 43 0.16 10.70 14.79
N HIS A 44 -0.72 10.15 13.97
CA HIS A 44 -1.94 10.85 13.57
C HIS A 44 -3.03 10.63 14.61
N GLU A 45 -3.29 11.65 15.45
CA GLU A 45 -4.17 11.54 16.62
C GLU A 45 -5.60 11.13 16.27
N ALA A 46 -6.15 11.66 15.15
CA ALA A 46 -7.55 11.41 14.78
C ALA A 46 -7.83 9.95 14.38
N SER A 47 -6.85 9.24 13.82
CA SER A 47 -7.01 7.84 13.39
C SER A 47 -6.25 6.84 14.26
N GLY A 48 -5.29 7.30 15.04
CA GLY A 48 -4.39 6.46 15.83
C GLY A 48 -3.29 5.75 15.04
N ILE A 49 -3.20 5.96 13.72
CA ILE A 49 -2.15 5.34 12.91
C ILE A 49 -0.78 5.93 13.22
N ARG A 50 0.26 5.12 13.00
CA ARG A 50 1.66 5.52 13.00
C ARG A 50 2.14 5.65 11.57
N ILE A 51 2.90 6.70 11.26
CA ILE A 51 3.38 6.97 9.92
C ILE A 51 4.90 7.07 9.95
N LEU A 52 5.58 6.23 9.18
CA LEU A 52 6.98 6.42 8.84
C LEU A 52 7.03 7.15 7.50
N ALA A 53 7.42 8.41 7.55
CA ALA A 53 7.44 9.28 6.38
C ALA A 53 8.66 9.05 5.50
N ALA A 54 8.51 9.32 4.19
CA ALA A 54 9.62 9.44 3.25
C ALA A 54 10.50 10.67 3.56
N PRO A 55 11.73 10.74 3.03
CA PRO A 55 12.58 11.92 3.14
C PRO A 55 11.90 13.19 2.64
N GLN A 56 12.16 14.33 3.30
CA GLN A 56 11.58 15.62 2.90
C GLN A 56 12.18 16.20 1.60
N ARG A 57 13.33 15.67 1.16
CA ARG A 57 14.04 16.10 -0.04
C ARG A 57 14.32 14.92 -0.95
N PRO A 58 13.99 15.00 -2.25
CA PRO A 58 14.15 13.88 -3.18
C PRO A 58 15.57 13.31 -3.27
N GLU A 59 16.58 14.19 -3.20
CA GLU A 59 17.99 13.79 -3.24
C GLU A 59 18.43 12.95 -2.05
N MET A 60 17.67 12.98 -0.96
CA MET A 60 17.96 12.17 0.22
C MET A 60 17.51 10.71 0.07
N ALA A 61 16.65 10.43 -0.90
CA ALA A 61 16.19 9.07 -1.18
C ALA A 61 17.36 8.11 -1.51
N GLU A 62 18.41 8.62 -2.18
CA GLU A 62 19.59 7.83 -2.56
C GLU A 62 20.41 7.35 -1.35
N LYS A 63 20.19 7.93 -0.16
CA LYS A 63 20.85 7.51 1.07
C LYS A 63 20.25 6.25 1.70
N ILE A 64 19.15 5.77 1.16
CA ILE A 64 18.42 4.61 1.69
C ILE A 64 18.54 3.48 0.68
N SER A 65 19.27 2.43 1.06
CA SER A 65 19.33 1.22 0.24
C SER A 65 18.06 0.36 0.39
N ALA A 66 17.79 -0.50 -0.60
CA ALA A 66 16.69 -1.44 -0.52
C ALA A 66 16.81 -2.40 0.68
N ASP A 67 18.03 -2.85 1.02
CA ASP A 67 18.29 -3.68 2.21
C ASP A 67 17.94 -2.95 3.51
N GLN A 68 18.37 -1.69 3.65
CA GLN A 68 18.01 -0.89 4.83
C GLN A 68 16.50 -0.68 4.94
N PHE A 69 15.83 -0.38 3.82
CA PHE A 69 14.37 -0.23 3.80
C PHE A 69 13.67 -1.54 4.21
N ALA A 70 14.09 -2.67 3.65
CA ALA A 70 13.55 -3.98 3.96
C ALA A 70 13.72 -4.34 5.45
N LYS A 71 14.89 -4.09 6.03
CA LYS A 71 15.15 -4.33 7.46
C LYS A 71 14.27 -3.47 8.37
N VAL A 72 14.07 -2.18 8.03
CA VAL A 72 13.14 -1.31 8.76
C VAL A 72 11.71 -1.85 8.65
N LEU A 73 11.26 -2.25 7.46
CA LEU A 73 9.93 -2.82 7.26
C LEU A 73 9.74 -4.11 8.07
N GLN A 74 10.71 -5.04 8.03
CA GLN A 74 10.68 -6.26 8.82
C GLN A 74 10.67 -5.99 10.34
N PHE A 75 11.33 -4.92 10.78
CA PHE A 75 11.26 -4.50 12.18
C PHE A 75 9.85 -4.02 12.54
N LEU A 76 9.23 -3.20 11.69
CA LEU A 76 7.86 -2.72 11.88
C LEU A 76 6.84 -3.87 11.86
N GLN A 77 7.02 -4.89 11.01
CA GLN A 77 6.18 -6.10 11.00
C GLN A 77 6.17 -6.85 12.34
N ARG A 78 7.25 -6.78 13.10
CA ARG A 78 7.31 -7.36 14.46
C ARG A 78 6.65 -6.49 15.53
N MET A 79 6.56 -5.16 15.28
CA MET A 79 5.95 -4.21 16.23
C MET A 79 4.44 -4.05 16.06
N TYR A 80 3.93 -4.19 14.83
CA TYR A 80 2.56 -3.85 14.48
C TYR A 80 1.82 -5.03 13.87
N ALA A 81 0.54 -5.14 14.19
CA ALA A 81 -0.35 -6.16 13.60
C ALA A 81 -0.53 -5.96 12.08
N TYR A 82 -0.47 -4.72 11.61
CA TYR A 82 -0.55 -4.39 10.19
C TYR A 82 0.43 -3.28 9.84
N VAL A 83 1.21 -3.48 8.79
CA VAL A 83 2.05 -2.47 8.17
C VAL A 83 1.60 -2.28 6.73
N VAL A 84 1.05 -1.10 6.43
CA VAL A 84 0.65 -0.74 5.06
C VAL A 84 1.78 0.08 4.44
N VAL A 85 2.28 -0.37 3.29
CA VAL A 85 3.35 0.31 2.56
C VAL A 85 2.77 0.96 1.32
N ASP A 86 2.85 2.29 1.23
CA ASP A 86 2.49 3.05 0.04
C ASP A 86 3.69 3.11 -0.91
N THR A 87 3.50 2.60 -2.14
CA THR A 87 4.58 2.46 -3.12
C THR A 87 4.37 3.39 -4.32
N SER A 88 5.47 3.82 -4.93
CA SER A 88 5.39 4.45 -6.24
C SER A 88 5.00 3.44 -7.34
N SER A 89 4.56 3.93 -8.49
CA SER A 89 4.33 3.12 -9.69
C SER A 89 5.62 2.71 -10.42
N ILE A 90 6.77 3.22 -9.97
CA ILE A 90 8.09 2.89 -10.54
C ILE A 90 8.67 1.73 -9.75
N LEU A 91 9.08 0.68 -10.45
CA LEU A 91 9.69 -0.52 -9.86
C LEU A 91 11.16 -0.25 -9.50
N THR A 92 11.37 0.44 -8.39
CA THR A 92 12.69 0.61 -7.79
C THR A 92 13.08 -0.63 -6.98
N ASP A 93 14.36 -0.77 -6.63
CA ASP A 93 14.83 -1.88 -5.77
C ASP A 93 14.11 -1.89 -4.41
N VAL A 94 13.74 -0.72 -3.88
CA VAL A 94 12.93 -0.58 -2.66
C VAL A 94 11.53 -1.17 -2.86
N VAL A 95 10.88 -0.89 -3.98
CA VAL A 95 9.55 -1.44 -4.30
C VAL A 95 9.64 -2.95 -4.51
N LEU A 96 10.64 -3.45 -5.24
CA LEU A 96 10.83 -4.88 -5.48
C LEU A 96 11.09 -5.64 -4.16
N SER A 97 11.96 -5.13 -3.28
CA SER A 97 12.19 -5.74 -1.98
C SER A 97 10.95 -5.68 -1.07
N THR A 98 10.15 -4.62 -1.16
CA THR A 98 8.88 -4.51 -0.44
C THR A 98 7.89 -5.59 -0.90
N ILE A 99 7.76 -5.79 -2.21
CA ILE A 99 6.89 -6.84 -2.79
C ILE A 99 7.30 -8.22 -2.29
N ASP A 100 8.59 -8.51 -2.28
CA ASP A 100 9.15 -9.81 -1.90
C ASP A 100 8.80 -10.19 -0.45
N ILE A 101 8.89 -9.23 0.48
CA ILE A 101 8.65 -9.47 1.91
C ILE A 101 7.21 -9.19 2.37
N SER A 102 6.33 -8.76 1.47
CA SER A 102 4.92 -8.49 1.80
C SER A 102 4.10 -9.77 1.86
N ASP A 103 3.19 -9.85 2.82
CA ASP A 103 2.24 -10.97 2.95
C ASP A 103 1.12 -10.84 1.91
N VAL A 104 0.64 -9.60 1.67
CA VAL A 104 -0.41 -9.31 0.68
C VAL A 104 -0.01 -8.11 -0.16
N ILE A 105 -0.26 -8.18 -1.46
CA ILE A 105 -0.04 -7.11 -2.44
C ILE A 105 -1.40 -6.59 -2.91
N VAL A 106 -1.68 -5.32 -2.69
CA VAL A 106 -2.85 -4.66 -3.26
C VAL A 106 -2.46 -4.04 -4.60
N LEU A 107 -2.86 -4.70 -5.70
CA LEU A 107 -2.67 -4.16 -7.05
C LEU A 107 -3.87 -3.30 -7.42
N VAL A 108 -3.60 -2.01 -7.72
CA VAL A 108 -4.64 -1.05 -8.08
C VAL A 108 -4.57 -0.72 -9.57
N THR A 109 -5.72 -0.79 -10.25
CA THR A 109 -5.89 -0.33 -11.63
C THR A 109 -7.07 0.65 -11.74
N THR A 110 -7.23 1.26 -12.90
CA THR A 110 -8.39 2.09 -13.28
C THR A 110 -9.01 1.55 -14.57
N GLN A 111 -10.13 2.15 -15.04
CA GLN A 111 -10.86 1.68 -16.24
C GLN A 111 -10.26 2.19 -17.56
N GLU A 112 -8.97 2.48 -17.61
CA GLU A 112 -8.28 2.89 -18.83
C GLU A 112 -7.42 1.75 -19.39
N ILE A 113 -7.40 1.59 -20.71
CA ILE A 113 -6.61 0.55 -21.38
C ILE A 113 -5.12 0.58 -21.00
N PRO A 114 -4.43 1.75 -20.90
CA PRO A 114 -3.04 1.78 -20.46
C PRO A 114 -2.84 1.25 -19.04
N ALA A 115 -3.75 1.57 -18.09
CA ALA A 115 -3.68 1.09 -16.72
C ALA A 115 -3.85 -0.44 -16.65
N ILE A 116 -4.80 -0.98 -17.40
CA ILE A 116 -5.04 -2.44 -17.48
C ILE A 116 -3.85 -3.16 -18.14
N LYS A 117 -3.26 -2.58 -19.19
CA LYS A 117 -2.03 -3.09 -19.79
C LYS A 117 -0.90 -3.15 -18.76
N ASN A 118 -0.71 -2.07 -17.99
CA ASN A 118 0.34 -2.01 -16.98
C ASN A 118 0.08 -3.02 -15.84
N ALA A 119 -1.18 -3.19 -15.42
CA ALA A 119 -1.54 -4.23 -14.46
C ALA A 119 -1.20 -5.64 -14.98
N ARG A 120 -1.42 -5.93 -16.28
CA ARG A 120 -0.98 -7.20 -16.89
C ARG A 120 0.53 -7.38 -16.77
N LEU A 121 1.31 -6.39 -17.22
CA LEU A 121 2.77 -6.45 -17.17
C LEU A 121 3.29 -6.68 -15.75
N PHE A 122 2.63 -6.05 -14.77
CA PHE A 122 2.97 -6.22 -13.38
C PHE A 122 2.63 -7.64 -12.87
N LEU A 123 1.46 -8.18 -13.21
CA LEU A 123 1.09 -9.56 -12.87
C LEU A 123 2.06 -10.59 -13.50
N ASP A 124 2.49 -10.37 -14.75
CA ASP A 124 3.47 -11.20 -15.42
C ASP A 124 4.85 -11.14 -14.71
N LEU A 125 5.25 -9.93 -14.25
CA LEU A 125 6.47 -9.75 -13.45
C LEU A 125 6.38 -10.50 -12.12
N LEU A 126 5.29 -10.34 -11.36
CA LEU A 126 5.09 -11.06 -10.09
C LEU A 126 5.16 -12.59 -10.28
N GLN A 127 4.59 -13.09 -11.36
CA GLN A 127 4.69 -14.51 -11.72
C GLN A 127 6.13 -14.93 -11.99
N THR A 128 6.91 -14.10 -12.70
CA THR A 128 8.34 -14.34 -12.97
C THR A 128 9.18 -14.34 -11.70
N MET A 129 8.82 -13.49 -10.73
CA MET A 129 9.42 -13.44 -9.39
C MET A 129 9.02 -14.63 -8.51
N GLY A 130 8.11 -15.48 -8.95
CA GLY A 130 7.60 -16.61 -8.15
C GLY A 130 6.59 -16.22 -7.07
N ILE A 131 6.06 -15.00 -7.13
CA ILE A 131 5.04 -14.53 -6.16
C ILE A 131 3.74 -15.30 -6.38
N ASN A 132 3.23 -15.88 -5.29
CA ASN A 132 1.96 -16.59 -5.32
C ASN A 132 0.80 -15.64 -5.68
N LYS A 133 0.02 -16.01 -6.70
CA LYS A 133 -1.18 -15.26 -7.09
C LYS A 133 -2.17 -15.07 -5.93
N GLY A 134 -2.18 -15.99 -4.99
CA GLY A 134 -2.95 -15.89 -3.76
C GLY A 134 -2.60 -14.68 -2.88
N LYS A 135 -1.39 -14.13 -2.97
CA LYS A 135 -1.02 -12.91 -2.25
C LYS A 135 -1.60 -11.62 -2.83
N ILE A 136 -2.23 -11.66 -4.03
CA ILE A 136 -2.63 -10.45 -4.75
C ILE A 136 -4.12 -10.18 -4.55
N VAL A 137 -4.45 -9.03 -3.99
CA VAL A 137 -5.80 -8.44 -3.96
C VAL A 137 -5.86 -7.40 -5.07
N PHE A 138 -6.63 -7.67 -6.12
CA PHE A 138 -6.71 -6.79 -7.28
C PHE A 138 -7.92 -5.87 -7.18
N ALA A 139 -7.67 -4.56 -7.08
CA ALA A 139 -8.69 -3.54 -6.92
C ALA A 139 -8.80 -2.63 -8.16
N MET A 140 -10.03 -2.35 -8.59
CA MET A 140 -10.33 -1.35 -9.61
C MET A 140 -10.77 -0.06 -8.93
N ASN A 141 -9.93 0.96 -8.99
CA ASN A 141 -10.20 2.29 -8.43
C ASN A 141 -10.87 3.20 -9.47
N ARG A 142 -11.50 4.27 -8.99
CA ARG A 142 -12.22 5.24 -9.82
C ARG A 142 -13.26 4.59 -10.73
N TYR A 143 -13.92 3.55 -10.23
CA TYR A 143 -14.90 2.78 -10.99
C TYR A 143 -16.14 3.61 -11.29
N ASP A 144 -16.50 3.70 -12.58
CA ASP A 144 -17.73 4.30 -13.08
C ASP A 144 -18.49 3.26 -13.93
N LYS A 145 -19.68 2.86 -13.45
CA LYS A 145 -20.53 1.88 -14.13
C LYS A 145 -20.98 2.27 -15.56
N ARG A 146 -20.81 3.54 -15.93
CA ARG A 146 -21.14 4.04 -17.28
C ARG A 146 -20.05 3.70 -18.30
N ILE A 147 -18.86 3.35 -17.85
CA ILE A 147 -17.74 2.95 -18.73
C ILE A 147 -17.90 1.48 -19.09
N ALA A 148 -17.76 1.15 -20.39
CA ALA A 148 -17.95 -0.20 -20.90
C ALA A 148 -16.88 -1.23 -20.47
N ILE A 149 -15.78 -0.79 -19.86
CA ILE A 149 -14.74 -1.65 -19.29
C ILE A 149 -15.22 -2.09 -17.91
N THR A 150 -15.72 -3.33 -17.79
CA THR A 150 -16.24 -3.84 -16.52
C THR A 150 -15.19 -4.68 -15.77
N PRO A 151 -15.33 -4.82 -14.45
CA PRO A 151 -14.44 -5.68 -13.64
C PRO A 151 -14.36 -7.11 -14.17
N GLU A 152 -15.50 -7.69 -14.62
CA GLU A 152 -15.57 -9.05 -15.14
C GLU A 152 -14.74 -9.19 -16.42
N ARG A 153 -14.86 -8.23 -17.35
CA ARG A 153 -14.08 -8.23 -18.60
C ARG A 153 -12.58 -8.10 -18.33
N VAL A 154 -12.21 -7.29 -17.34
CA VAL A 154 -10.80 -7.13 -16.92
C VAL A 154 -10.31 -8.42 -16.28
N SER A 155 -11.09 -9.03 -15.40
CA SER A 155 -10.77 -10.32 -14.76
C SER A 155 -10.54 -11.42 -15.79
N ASP A 156 -11.46 -11.55 -16.76
CA ASP A 156 -11.37 -12.54 -17.83
C ASP A 156 -10.12 -12.33 -18.71
N ASN A 157 -9.81 -11.07 -18.99
CA ASN A 157 -8.67 -10.71 -19.83
C ASN A 157 -7.33 -10.95 -19.12
N LEU A 158 -7.22 -10.59 -17.84
CA LEU A 158 -5.99 -10.72 -17.05
C LEU A 158 -5.82 -12.09 -16.39
N LYS A 159 -6.86 -12.95 -16.42
CA LYS A 159 -6.90 -14.24 -15.70
C LYS A 159 -6.60 -14.06 -14.20
N HIS A 160 -7.02 -12.93 -13.67
CA HIS A 160 -6.94 -12.56 -12.27
C HIS A 160 -8.19 -11.76 -11.88
N GLU A 161 -8.87 -12.18 -10.82
CA GLU A 161 -10.14 -11.59 -10.39
C GLU A 161 -9.93 -10.15 -9.88
N VAL A 162 -10.74 -9.21 -10.38
CA VAL A 162 -10.91 -7.89 -9.74
C VAL A 162 -11.79 -8.10 -8.52
N SER A 163 -11.17 -8.22 -7.36
CA SER A 163 -11.83 -8.58 -6.10
C SER A 163 -12.65 -7.42 -5.53
N VAL A 164 -12.25 -6.18 -5.80
CA VAL A 164 -12.86 -4.98 -5.23
C VAL A 164 -12.97 -3.86 -6.25
N THR A 165 -14.10 -3.13 -6.23
CA THR A 165 -14.26 -1.88 -6.97
C THR A 165 -14.43 -0.71 -6.00
N ILE A 166 -13.71 0.38 -6.25
CA ILE A 166 -13.82 1.62 -5.49
C ILE A 166 -14.45 2.67 -6.40
N PRO A 167 -15.69 3.10 -6.12
CA PRO A 167 -16.40 4.04 -6.98
C PRO A 167 -15.68 5.37 -7.12
N LEU A 168 -15.80 5.99 -8.30
CA LEU A 168 -15.33 7.33 -8.55
C LEU A 168 -16.15 8.33 -7.72
N ASP A 169 -15.49 9.09 -6.85
CA ASP A 169 -16.07 10.22 -6.13
C ASP A 169 -15.01 11.31 -5.96
N GLU A 170 -14.82 12.09 -7.01
CA GLU A 170 -13.81 13.16 -7.03
C GLU A 170 -14.07 14.22 -5.96
N LYS A 171 -15.34 14.54 -5.71
CA LYS A 171 -15.69 15.60 -4.74
C LYS A 171 -15.26 15.23 -3.33
N VAL A 172 -15.54 14.02 -2.89
CA VAL A 172 -15.16 13.54 -1.56
C VAL A 172 -13.65 13.40 -1.46
N VAL A 173 -13.03 12.75 -2.44
CA VAL A 173 -11.59 12.45 -2.40
C VAL A 173 -10.74 13.71 -2.50
N ILE A 174 -10.99 14.59 -3.49
CA ILE A 174 -10.19 15.83 -3.65
C ILE A 174 -10.37 16.75 -2.45
N THR A 175 -11.59 16.83 -1.90
CA THR A 175 -11.82 17.62 -0.68
C THR A 175 -11.02 17.09 0.50
N ALA A 176 -10.97 15.77 0.70
CA ALA A 176 -10.20 15.13 1.76
C ALA A 176 -8.70 15.39 1.61
N VAL A 177 -8.16 15.17 0.40
CA VAL A 177 -6.75 15.40 0.08
C VAL A 177 -6.36 16.85 0.36
N ASN A 178 -7.13 17.82 -0.16
CA ASN A 178 -6.81 19.25 0.00
C ASN A 178 -6.95 19.76 1.45
N ARG A 179 -7.73 19.06 2.28
CA ARG A 179 -7.87 19.36 3.72
C ARG A 179 -6.87 18.63 4.58
N GLY A 180 -6.18 17.62 4.02
CA GLY A 180 -5.33 16.71 4.80
C GLY A 180 -6.11 15.94 5.86
N VAL A 181 -7.38 15.62 5.58
CA VAL A 181 -8.24 14.84 6.49
C VAL A 181 -8.73 13.61 5.75
N PRO A 182 -8.31 12.41 6.15
CA PRO A 182 -8.75 11.19 5.51
C PRO A 182 -10.28 11.07 5.50
N PHE A 183 -10.89 10.94 4.32
CA PHE A 183 -12.35 10.90 4.20
C PHE A 183 -12.99 9.72 4.95
N MET A 184 -12.23 8.68 5.23
CA MET A 184 -12.68 7.53 6.02
C MET A 184 -13.03 7.89 7.47
N LEU A 185 -12.55 9.02 8.01
CA LEU A 185 -12.94 9.48 9.34
C LEU A 185 -14.39 9.99 9.36
N ASP A 186 -14.78 10.75 8.32
CA ASP A 186 -16.07 11.45 8.28
C ASP A 186 -17.08 10.84 7.29
N ASN A 187 -16.58 10.25 6.17
CA ASN A 187 -17.39 9.86 5.02
C ASN A 187 -17.35 8.34 4.72
N LYS A 188 -17.09 7.51 5.73
CA LYS A 188 -17.01 6.05 5.56
C LYS A 188 -18.27 5.39 4.99
N THR A 189 -19.43 6.03 5.15
CA THR A 189 -20.72 5.54 4.63
C THR A 189 -20.99 5.91 3.18
N GLN A 190 -20.20 6.82 2.59
CA GLN A 190 -20.29 7.14 1.17
C GLN A 190 -19.86 5.95 0.29
N PRO A 191 -20.29 5.89 -0.99
CA PRO A 191 -19.93 4.77 -1.87
C PRO A 191 -18.42 4.52 -1.95
N VAL A 192 -17.61 5.56 -2.07
CA VAL A 192 -16.14 5.45 -2.07
C VAL A 192 -15.61 4.91 -0.74
N GLY A 193 -16.16 5.36 0.40
CA GLY A 193 -15.79 4.86 1.72
C GLY A 193 -16.13 3.37 1.91
N ARG A 194 -17.31 2.95 1.43
CA ARG A 194 -17.66 1.51 1.42
C ARG A 194 -16.73 0.69 0.55
N GLY A 195 -16.29 1.23 -0.60
CA GLY A 195 -15.31 0.57 -1.47
C GLY A 195 -13.97 0.36 -0.76
N ILE A 196 -13.46 1.37 -0.06
CA ILE A 196 -12.23 1.24 0.75
C ILE A 196 -12.42 0.25 1.90
N PHE A 197 -13.57 0.27 2.57
CA PHE A 197 -13.87 -0.70 3.62
C PHE A 197 -13.88 -2.14 3.08
N SER A 198 -14.52 -2.37 1.92
CA SER A 198 -14.52 -3.66 1.25
C SER A 198 -13.11 -4.11 0.86
N LEU A 199 -12.23 -3.18 0.44
CA LEU A 199 -10.83 -3.47 0.18
C LEU A 199 -10.12 -3.95 1.45
N ALA A 200 -10.29 -3.23 2.55
CA ALA A 200 -9.68 -3.61 3.84
C ALA A 200 -10.15 -4.99 4.31
N GLU A 201 -11.43 -5.30 4.20
CA GLU A 201 -11.97 -6.63 4.52
C GLU A 201 -11.44 -7.72 3.56
N GLY A 202 -11.28 -7.40 2.27
CA GLY A 202 -10.68 -8.30 1.29
C GLY A 202 -9.22 -8.63 1.63
N VAL A 203 -8.44 -7.64 2.06
CA VAL A 203 -7.05 -7.83 2.52
C VAL A 203 -7.02 -8.71 3.78
N ARG A 204 -7.87 -8.43 4.77
CA ARG A 204 -7.95 -9.24 6.01
C ARG A 204 -8.32 -10.70 5.73
N ALA A 205 -9.34 -10.92 4.90
CA ALA A 205 -9.73 -12.27 4.52
C ALA A 205 -8.59 -13.02 3.81
N ARG A 206 -7.83 -12.32 2.98
CA ARG A 206 -6.67 -12.90 2.28
C ARG A 206 -5.56 -13.29 3.26
N LEU A 207 -5.23 -12.43 4.21
CA LEU A 207 -4.24 -12.73 5.26
C LEU A 207 -4.64 -13.98 6.05
N THR A 208 -5.89 -14.06 6.52
CA THR A 208 -6.38 -15.24 7.25
C THR A 208 -6.28 -16.54 6.43
N LEU A 209 -6.55 -16.47 5.11
CA LEU A 209 -6.41 -17.63 4.24
C LEU A 209 -4.95 -18.09 4.11
N LEU A 210 -4.02 -17.15 3.92
CA LEU A 210 -2.59 -17.46 3.79
C LEU A 210 -2.03 -18.03 5.09
N GLU A 211 -2.38 -17.50 6.25
CA GLU A 211 -2.01 -18.03 7.55
C GLU A 211 -2.49 -19.48 7.73
N SER A 212 -3.72 -19.78 7.30
CA SER A 212 -4.28 -21.14 7.38
C SER A 212 -3.62 -22.13 6.41
N GLU A 213 -3.10 -21.68 5.28
CA GLU A 213 -2.35 -22.49 4.31
C GLU A 213 -0.95 -22.86 4.86
N ASP A 214 -0.29 -21.91 5.54
CA ASP A 214 1.05 -22.10 6.12
C ASP A 214 1.01 -23.04 7.35
N GLU A 215 -0.11 -23.12 8.08
CA GLU A 215 -0.30 -24.02 9.22
C GLU A 215 -0.61 -25.47 8.81
N MET A 216 -0.93 -25.75 7.56
CA MET A 216 -1.21 -27.12 7.10
C MET A 216 0.11 -27.88 6.87
N PRO A 217 0.34 -29.01 7.57
CA PRO A 217 1.55 -29.79 7.36
C PRO A 217 1.61 -30.31 5.92
N VAL A 218 2.74 -30.07 5.29
CA VAL A 218 3.06 -30.63 3.97
C VAL A 218 2.95 -32.16 4.08
N LYS A 219 1.98 -32.74 3.37
CA LYS A 219 1.77 -34.20 3.30
C LYS A 219 2.79 -34.86 2.38
#